data_37488e62ae3f725ae0dcf8f646076447
#
_entry.id   37488e62ae3f725ae0dcf8f646076447
#
_cell.length_a   1.000
_cell.length_b   1.000
_cell.length_c   1.000
_cell.angle_alpha   90.00
_cell.angle_beta   90.00
_cell.angle_gamma   90.00
#
_symmetry.space_group_name_H-M   'P 1'
#
loop_
_entity.id
_entity.type
_entity.pdbx_description
1 polymer ?
#
loop_
_entity_poly.entity_id
_entity_poly.type
_entity_poly.pdbx_seq_one_letter_code
_entity_poly.pdbx_strand_id
1 'polypeptide(L)'
;MKKIIALALALVMLASLAACGGSGSGKYKVGICQLVQHPALDAATQGFQDALTKQLGDKVEFDVQNASGEPTNCTTIINGFVSSKVDLIMANATPALQAAASATDTIPILGTSVTDYASALELDNWNGTVGGNISGTSDLAPLDGQAAMIQELFPDAKTVGILYCSSEANSQYQVDVITGYLTEMGFTVTPYSFTDTNDVASVTQKACDSAVIYIPTDNTAASNTEAIANVVLPAKVPVVAGEAGICQGCGVATLSISYYDLGYATGLMAAKVLTGEAKISEMPVQYAPEFTKQYNEANCAALGVTVPADYSPLEG
;
A
#
# COMPACT_ATOMS: atom_id res chain seq x y z
N MET A 1 34.81 8.92 -60.57
CA MET A 1 34.01 7.73 -60.25
C MET A 1 34.35 7.13 -58.90
N LYS A 2 35.59 6.80 -58.51
CA LYS A 2 35.93 6.20 -57.19
C LYS A 2 35.56 7.05 -55.99
N LYS A 3 35.61 8.38 -56.05
CA LYS A 3 35.24 9.29 -54.91
C LYS A 3 33.73 9.45 -54.74
N ILE A 4 32.92 9.27 -55.80
CA ILE A 4 31.45 9.32 -55.75
C ILE A 4 30.89 8.01 -55.14
N ILE A 5 31.54 6.88 -55.47
CA ILE A 5 31.16 5.57 -54.90
C ILE A 5 31.47 5.50 -53.39
N ALA A 6 32.57 6.09 -52.94
CA ALA A 6 32.94 6.17 -51.52
C ALA A 6 31.93 7.04 -50.72
N LEU A 7 31.43 8.14 -51.29
CA LEU A 7 30.45 9.02 -50.68
C LEU A 7 29.07 8.35 -50.60
N ALA A 8 28.68 7.59 -51.61
CA ALA A 8 27.43 6.83 -51.62
C ALA A 8 27.43 5.67 -50.59
N LEU A 9 28.59 4.98 -50.43
CA LEU A 9 28.71 3.94 -49.37
C LEU A 9 28.70 4.52 -47.95
N ALA A 10 29.30 5.72 -47.76
CA ALA A 10 29.24 6.38 -46.45
C ALA A 10 27.82 6.86 -46.08
N LEU A 11 27.03 7.33 -47.03
CA LEU A 11 25.62 7.70 -46.83
C LEU A 11 24.74 6.48 -46.50
N VAL A 12 24.99 5.32 -47.12
CA VAL A 12 24.27 4.09 -46.84
C VAL A 12 24.61 3.53 -45.47
N MET A 13 25.85 3.67 -44.98
CA MET A 13 26.22 3.28 -43.62
C MET A 13 25.66 4.23 -42.54
N LEU A 14 25.49 5.53 -42.82
CA LEU A 14 24.82 6.45 -41.91
C LEU A 14 23.30 6.23 -41.86
N ALA A 15 22.68 5.79 -42.93
CA ALA A 15 21.25 5.43 -42.97
C ALA A 15 20.94 4.11 -42.23
N SER A 16 21.91 3.19 -42.16
CA SER A 16 21.74 1.92 -41.40
C SER A 16 21.92 2.08 -39.89
N LEU A 17 22.57 3.16 -39.39
CA LEU A 17 22.64 3.46 -37.95
C LEU A 17 21.39 4.18 -37.43
N ALA A 18 20.58 4.78 -38.30
CA ALA A 18 19.30 5.39 -37.91
C ALA A 18 18.13 4.39 -37.87
N ALA A 19 18.33 3.14 -38.34
CA ALA A 19 17.29 2.11 -38.36
C ALA A 19 17.33 1.14 -37.16
N CYS A 20 18.22 1.35 -36.19
CA CYS A 20 18.27 0.60 -34.93
C CYS A 20 17.60 1.32 -33.75
N GLY A 21 16.71 2.28 -34.03
CA GLY A 21 15.65 2.68 -33.09
C GLY A 21 14.50 1.70 -33.25
N GLY A 22 14.65 0.47 -32.76
CA GLY A 22 13.58 -0.50 -32.75
C GLY A 22 12.42 0.03 -31.92
N SER A 23 11.38 0.57 -32.59
CA SER A 23 10.03 0.56 -32.02
C SER A 23 9.68 -0.91 -31.83
N GLY A 24 9.96 -1.42 -30.65
CA GLY A 24 9.45 -2.73 -30.24
C GLY A 24 7.95 -2.69 -30.39
N SER A 25 7.41 -3.44 -31.35
CA SER A 25 5.97 -3.65 -31.51
C SER A 25 5.41 -4.57 -30.42
N GLY A 26 6.13 -4.75 -29.34
CA GLY A 26 5.74 -5.53 -28.17
C GLY A 26 4.99 -4.66 -27.15
N LYS A 27 4.09 -5.29 -26.41
CA LYS A 27 3.46 -4.68 -25.25
C LYS A 27 4.44 -4.62 -24.10
N TYR A 28 4.33 -3.60 -23.26
CA TYR A 28 4.97 -3.57 -21.95
C TYR A 28 4.35 -4.65 -21.06
N LYS A 29 5.18 -5.49 -20.48
CA LYS A 29 4.77 -6.53 -19.53
C LYS A 29 4.92 -6.01 -18.12
N VAL A 30 3.83 -5.93 -17.38
CA VAL A 30 3.81 -5.44 -16.01
C VAL A 30 3.38 -6.56 -15.07
N GLY A 31 4.28 -6.97 -14.17
CA GLY A 31 3.97 -7.90 -13.10
C GLY A 31 3.37 -7.16 -11.90
N ILE A 32 2.25 -7.63 -11.40
CA ILE A 32 1.60 -7.09 -10.20
C ILE A 32 1.59 -8.19 -9.14
N CYS A 33 2.32 -7.97 -8.04
CA CYS A 33 2.30 -8.83 -6.86
C CYS A 33 1.48 -8.15 -5.76
N GLN A 34 0.27 -8.62 -5.53
CA GLN A 34 -0.58 -8.20 -4.43
C GLN A 34 -0.43 -9.18 -3.26
N LEU A 35 -0.17 -8.66 -2.04
CA LEU A 35 0.05 -9.51 -0.86
C LEU A 35 -1.17 -10.39 -0.55
N VAL A 36 -2.35 -9.80 -0.45
CA VAL A 36 -3.57 -10.48 -0.05
C VAL A 36 -4.79 -9.76 -0.65
N GLN A 37 -5.92 -10.45 -0.70
CA GLN A 37 -7.17 -9.86 -1.15
C GLN A 37 -7.91 -9.18 0.00
N HIS A 38 -8.08 -7.87 -0.09
CA HIS A 38 -8.99 -7.05 0.71
C HIS A 38 -9.26 -5.72 0.00
N PRO A 39 -10.32 -4.96 0.39
CA PRO A 39 -10.79 -3.80 -0.37
C PRO A 39 -9.73 -2.76 -0.72
N ALA A 40 -8.82 -2.43 0.21
CA ALA A 40 -7.80 -1.41 -0.01
C ALA A 40 -6.78 -1.84 -1.09
N LEU A 41 -6.21 -3.06 -0.99
CA LEU A 41 -5.25 -3.55 -1.99
C LEU A 41 -5.90 -3.81 -3.36
N ASP A 42 -7.16 -4.29 -3.38
CA ASP A 42 -7.91 -4.48 -4.61
C ASP A 42 -8.14 -3.14 -5.32
N ALA A 43 -8.52 -2.09 -4.57
CA ALA A 43 -8.69 -0.74 -5.09
C ALA A 43 -7.38 -0.15 -5.63
N ALA A 44 -6.25 -0.34 -4.93
CA ALA A 44 -4.94 0.13 -5.38
C ALA A 44 -4.50 -0.59 -6.67
N THR A 45 -4.70 -1.91 -6.76
CA THR A 45 -4.44 -2.68 -7.99
C THR A 45 -5.30 -2.19 -9.16
N GLN A 46 -6.59 -1.95 -8.92
CA GLN A 46 -7.50 -1.46 -9.96
C GLN A 46 -7.10 -0.05 -10.43
N GLY A 47 -6.83 0.88 -9.50
CA GLY A 47 -6.40 2.23 -9.84
C GLY A 47 -5.11 2.24 -10.66
N PHE A 48 -4.14 1.39 -10.31
CA PHE A 48 -2.90 1.23 -11.07
C PHE A 48 -3.14 0.76 -12.51
N GLN A 49 -3.96 -0.28 -12.69
CA GLN A 49 -4.29 -0.81 -14.01
C GLN A 49 -5.06 0.21 -14.85
N ASP A 50 -6.01 0.92 -14.26
CA ASP A 50 -6.80 1.94 -14.96
C ASP A 50 -5.92 3.09 -15.45
N ALA A 51 -5.00 3.57 -14.61
CA ALA A 51 -4.06 4.63 -14.98
C ALA A 51 -3.17 4.20 -16.15
N LEU A 52 -2.56 3.01 -16.08
CA LEU A 52 -1.71 2.51 -17.15
C LEU A 52 -2.48 2.25 -18.44
N THR A 53 -3.67 1.66 -18.35
CA THR A 53 -4.53 1.42 -19.51
C THR A 53 -4.95 2.73 -20.17
N LYS A 54 -5.25 3.76 -19.36
CA LYS A 54 -5.59 5.10 -19.88
C LYS A 54 -4.40 5.77 -20.57
N GLN A 55 -3.18 5.58 -20.09
CA GLN A 55 -1.96 6.21 -20.65
C GLN A 55 -1.42 5.46 -21.87
N LEU A 56 -1.42 4.13 -21.83
CA LEU A 56 -0.72 3.29 -22.79
C LEU A 56 -1.66 2.48 -23.71
N GLY A 57 -2.95 2.39 -23.38
CA GLY A 57 -3.93 1.61 -24.15
C GLY A 57 -3.52 0.14 -24.28
N ASP A 58 -3.62 -0.38 -25.49
CA ASP A 58 -3.28 -1.78 -25.83
C ASP A 58 -1.77 -2.09 -25.77
N LYS A 59 -0.93 -1.12 -25.42
CA LYS A 59 0.53 -1.31 -25.33
C LYS A 59 0.99 -1.87 -23.99
N VAL A 60 0.09 -2.15 -23.06
CA VAL A 60 0.40 -2.76 -21.77
C VAL A 60 -0.33 -4.09 -21.61
N GLU A 61 0.31 -5.05 -20.98
CA GLU A 61 -0.31 -6.29 -20.51
C GLU A 61 0.08 -6.53 -19.04
N PHE A 62 -0.86 -7.06 -18.27
CA PHE A 62 -0.70 -7.28 -16.84
C PHE A 62 -0.65 -8.76 -16.52
N ASP A 63 0.32 -9.17 -15.69
CA ASP A 63 0.34 -10.44 -14.97
C ASP A 63 0.06 -10.15 -13.49
N VAL A 64 -1.19 -10.40 -13.06
CA VAL A 64 -1.65 -10.09 -11.70
C VAL A 64 -1.66 -11.36 -10.87
N GLN A 65 -0.86 -11.37 -9.82
CA GLN A 65 -0.71 -12.51 -8.91
C GLN A 65 -1.00 -12.09 -7.47
N ASN A 66 -1.67 -12.98 -6.72
CA ASN A 66 -2.01 -12.77 -5.31
C ASN A 66 -1.25 -13.76 -4.43
N ALA A 67 -0.55 -13.26 -3.42
CA ALA A 67 0.28 -14.06 -2.52
C ALA A 67 -0.50 -14.71 -1.37
N SER A 68 -1.82 -14.47 -1.28
CA SER A 68 -2.72 -15.06 -0.27
C SER A 68 -2.29 -14.81 1.19
N GLY A 69 -1.67 -13.66 1.45
CA GLY A 69 -1.20 -13.25 2.77
C GLY A 69 0.18 -13.80 3.17
N GLU A 70 0.81 -14.58 2.31
CA GLU A 70 2.07 -15.25 2.62
C GLU A 70 3.28 -14.54 1.99
N PRO A 71 4.21 -13.95 2.78
CA PRO A 71 5.41 -13.29 2.23
C PRO A 71 6.29 -14.20 1.36
N THR A 72 6.34 -15.49 1.67
CA THR A 72 7.07 -16.48 0.85
C THR A 72 6.48 -16.67 -0.54
N ASN A 73 5.16 -16.51 -0.69
CA ASN A 73 4.50 -16.50 -1.98
C ASN A 73 4.83 -15.22 -2.77
N CYS A 74 4.96 -14.06 -2.12
CA CYS A 74 5.49 -12.86 -2.78
C CYS A 74 6.83 -13.14 -3.43
N THR A 75 7.77 -13.75 -2.71
CA THR A 75 9.09 -14.12 -3.24
C THR A 75 8.97 -15.05 -4.46
N THR A 76 8.08 -16.02 -4.42
CA THR A 76 7.85 -16.96 -5.53
C THR A 76 7.31 -16.25 -6.77
N ILE A 77 6.29 -15.38 -6.58
CA ILE A 77 5.66 -14.60 -7.64
C ILE A 77 6.68 -13.66 -8.30
N ILE A 78 7.40 -12.89 -7.47
CA ILE A 78 8.41 -11.93 -7.96
C ILE A 78 9.52 -12.64 -8.75
N ASN A 79 10.02 -13.79 -8.28
CA ASN A 79 11.00 -14.58 -9.03
C ASN A 79 10.44 -15.05 -10.38
N GLY A 80 9.14 -15.34 -10.47
CA GLY A 80 8.44 -15.61 -11.72
C GLY A 80 8.49 -14.40 -12.67
N PHE A 81 8.22 -13.20 -12.19
CA PHE A 81 8.30 -11.95 -12.97
C PHE A 81 9.73 -11.66 -13.44
N VAL A 82 10.73 -11.83 -12.57
CA VAL A 82 12.15 -11.67 -12.95
C VAL A 82 12.54 -12.68 -14.04
N SER A 83 12.14 -13.93 -13.91
CA SER A 83 12.42 -15.00 -14.89
C SER A 83 11.74 -14.74 -16.25
N SER A 84 10.52 -14.21 -16.24
CA SER A 84 9.77 -13.85 -17.45
C SER A 84 10.17 -12.49 -18.03
N LYS A 85 11.09 -11.77 -17.36
CA LYS A 85 11.64 -10.48 -17.77
C LYS A 85 10.53 -9.46 -18.03
N VAL A 86 9.68 -9.22 -17.03
CA VAL A 86 8.71 -8.14 -17.09
C VAL A 86 9.43 -6.77 -17.19
N ASP A 87 8.76 -5.78 -17.79
CA ASP A 87 9.34 -4.44 -17.97
C ASP A 87 9.22 -3.58 -16.69
N LEU A 88 8.29 -3.93 -15.80
CA LEU A 88 8.06 -3.26 -14.52
C LEU A 88 7.35 -4.20 -13.55
N ILE A 89 7.69 -4.08 -12.27
CA ILE A 89 6.99 -4.75 -11.16
C ILE A 89 6.23 -3.70 -10.35
N MET A 90 4.94 -3.93 -10.13
CA MET A 90 4.14 -3.25 -9.12
C MET A 90 4.03 -4.17 -7.89
N ALA A 91 4.54 -3.68 -6.77
CA ALA A 91 4.51 -4.38 -5.49
C ALA A 91 3.45 -3.74 -4.58
N ASN A 92 2.34 -4.44 -4.35
CA ASN A 92 1.21 -3.95 -3.57
C ASN A 92 1.27 -4.53 -2.14
N ALA A 93 1.60 -3.70 -1.21
CA ALA A 93 1.93 -3.88 0.20
C ALA A 93 3.43 -4.09 0.50
N THR A 94 3.81 -3.80 1.76
CA THR A 94 5.21 -3.85 2.24
C THR A 94 5.91 -5.20 2.00
N PRO A 95 5.32 -6.37 2.29
CA PRO A 95 5.99 -7.65 2.03
C PRO A 95 6.26 -7.92 0.54
N ALA A 96 5.37 -7.45 -0.35
CA ALA A 96 5.58 -7.55 -1.80
C ALA A 96 6.74 -6.65 -2.25
N LEU A 97 6.85 -5.42 -1.70
CA LEU A 97 7.97 -4.52 -1.97
C LEU A 97 9.30 -5.13 -1.50
N GLN A 98 9.35 -5.67 -0.29
CA GLN A 98 10.55 -6.32 0.26
C GLN A 98 11.00 -7.51 -0.60
N ALA A 99 10.06 -8.34 -1.05
CA ALA A 99 10.34 -9.46 -1.95
C ALA A 99 10.89 -8.96 -3.30
N ALA A 100 10.32 -7.90 -3.87
CA ALA A 100 10.75 -7.34 -5.14
C ALA A 100 12.17 -6.70 -5.03
N ALA A 101 12.41 -5.92 -3.99
CA ALA A 101 13.70 -5.29 -3.73
C ALA A 101 14.83 -6.32 -3.56
N SER A 102 14.51 -7.47 -2.95
CA SER A 102 15.49 -8.56 -2.75
C SER A 102 15.76 -9.37 -4.01
N ALA A 103 14.84 -9.39 -4.98
CA ALA A 103 14.91 -10.25 -6.16
C ALA A 103 15.58 -9.62 -7.38
N THR A 104 15.56 -8.28 -7.50
CA THR A 104 16.12 -7.58 -8.67
C THR A 104 16.58 -6.17 -8.35
N ASP A 105 17.71 -5.78 -8.94
CA ASP A 105 18.27 -4.43 -8.92
C ASP A 105 18.16 -3.72 -10.28
N THR A 106 17.53 -4.36 -11.27
CA THR A 106 17.48 -3.89 -12.65
C THR A 106 16.07 -3.65 -13.18
N ILE A 107 15.09 -4.49 -12.82
CA ILE A 107 13.70 -4.28 -13.21
C ILE A 107 13.12 -3.15 -12.36
N PRO A 108 12.51 -2.12 -12.95
CA PRO A 108 11.84 -1.06 -12.19
C PRO A 108 10.77 -1.61 -11.26
N ILE A 109 10.77 -1.17 -10.00
CA ILE A 109 9.81 -1.57 -8.96
C ILE A 109 9.08 -0.33 -8.47
N LEU A 110 7.75 -0.34 -8.59
CA LEU A 110 6.90 0.66 -7.96
C LEU A 110 6.09 0.01 -6.84
N GLY A 111 6.37 0.44 -5.60
CA GLY A 111 5.55 0.07 -4.45
C GLY A 111 4.25 0.88 -4.42
N THR A 112 3.17 0.29 -3.95
CA THR A 112 1.93 0.98 -3.57
C THR A 112 1.40 0.35 -2.29
N SER A 113 0.59 1.07 -1.52
CA SER A 113 0.11 0.58 -0.22
C SER A 113 1.26 0.17 0.71
N VAL A 114 2.33 0.95 0.70
CA VAL A 114 3.53 0.79 1.53
C VAL A 114 3.57 1.94 2.52
N THR A 115 3.51 1.63 3.80
CA THR A 115 3.38 2.64 4.86
C THR A 115 4.64 3.49 4.98
N ASP A 116 5.80 2.85 5.18
CA ASP A 116 7.08 3.56 5.33
C ASP A 116 8.20 2.83 4.59
N TYR A 117 8.75 3.50 3.57
CA TYR A 117 9.81 2.93 2.73
C TYR A 117 11.14 2.81 3.45
N ALA A 118 11.40 3.72 4.40
CA ALA A 118 12.67 3.70 5.13
C ALA A 118 12.77 2.46 6.01
N SER A 119 11.73 2.17 6.80
CA SER A 119 11.70 0.96 7.62
C SER A 119 11.52 -0.32 6.79
N ALA A 120 10.69 -0.28 5.74
CA ALA A 120 10.46 -1.44 4.87
C ALA A 120 11.73 -1.95 4.18
N LEU A 121 12.64 -1.04 3.80
CA LEU A 121 13.87 -1.33 3.05
C LEU A 121 15.14 -1.07 3.87
N GLU A 122 15.02 -0.83 5.18
CA GLU A 122 16.14 -0.57 6.09
C GLU A 122 17.08 0.55 5.59
N LEU A 123 16.48 1.67 5.13
CA LEU A 123 17.24 2.76 4.53
C LEU A 123 17.77 3.73 5.58
N ASP A 124 19.08 3.93 5.60
CA ASP A 124 19.71 5.02 6.34
C ASP A 124 19.50 6.36 5.61
N ASN A 125 19.37 7.44 6.38
CA ASN A 125 19.31 8.81 5.85
C ASN A 125 18.18 9.05 4.84
N TRP A 126 16.95 8.65 5.18
CA TRP A 126 15.77 8.84 4.36
C TRP A 126 15.57 10.31 3.95
N ASN A 127 15.40 10.55 2.66
CA ASN A 127 15.21 11.88 2.06
C ASN A 127 14.00 11.98 1.13
N GLY A 128 13.10 10.99 1.17
CA GLY A 128 11.92 10.91 0.31
C GLY A 128 12.15 10.17 -1.01
N THR A 129 13.36 9.70 -1.28
CA THR A 129 13.69 8.96 -2.52
C THR A 129 14.43 7.68 -2.16
N VAL A 130 13.96 6.54 -2.67
CA VAL A 130 14.64 5.25 -2.48
C VAL A 130 15.91 5.18 -3.34
N GLY A 131 15.81 5.59 -4.60
CA GLY A 131 16.90 5.49 -5.57
C GLY A 131 16.99 4.11 -6.22
N GLY A 132 18.07 3.86 -6.94
CA GLY A 132 18.25 2.59 -7.66
C GLY A 132 17.11 2.33 -8.66
N ASN A 133 16.47 1.19 -8.53
CA ASN A 133 15.35 0.77 -9.37
C ASN A 133 13.98 0.82 -8.64
N ILE A 134 13.87 1.52 -7.51
CA ILE A 134 12.68 1.51 -6.66
C ILE A 134 12.15 2.94 -6.44
N SER A 135 10.83 3.09 -6.53
CA SER A 135 10.04 4.23 -6.08
C SER A 135 8.60 3.78 -5.78
N GLY A 136 7.66 4.70 -5.64
CA GLY A 136 6.23 4.36 -5.48
C GLY A 136 5.44 5.37 -4.70
N THR A 137 4.38 4.88 -4.05
CA THR A 137 3.47 5.69 -3.22
C THR A 137 3.35 5.12 -1.82
N SER A 138 3.18 6.00 -0.83
CA SER A 138 2.97 5.64 0.57
C SER A 138 1.50 5.83 0.95
N ASP A 139 0.97 4.87 1.72
CA ASP A 139 -0.39 4.91 2.28
C ASP A 139 -0.43 5.46 3.71
N LEU A 140 0.68 5.97 4.22
CA LEU A 140 0.77 6.47 5.58
C LEU A 140 -0.18 7.65 5.79
N ALA A 141 -1.27 7.41 6.52
CA ALA A 141 -2.16 8.44 7.02
C ALA A 141 -1.55 9.13 8.26
N PRO A 142 -1.99 10.37 8.60
CA PRO A 142 -1.47 11.08 9.77
C PRO A 142 -1.81 10.33 11.07
N LEU A 143 -0.82 9.69 11.68
CA LEU A 143 -1.01 8.90 12.92
C LEU A 143 -1.35 9.77 14.13
N ASP A 144 -0.87 11.02 14.17
CA ASP A 144 -1.29 12.03 15.14
C ASP A 144 -2.78 12.40 14.97
N GLY A 145 -3.25 12.52 13.73
CA GLY A 145 -4.66 12.72 13.42
C GLY A 145 -5.54 11.53 13.82
N GLN A 146 -5.06 10.30 13.63
CA GLN A 146 -5.76 9.09 14.06
C GLN A 146 -5.81 8.99 15.60
N ALA A 147 -4.73 9.34 16.31
CA ALA A 147 -4.72 9.43 17.75
C ALA A 147 -5.68 10.52 18.27
N ALA A 148 -5.70 11.68 17.63
CA ALA A 148 -6.64 12.76 17.95
C ALA A 148 -8.11 12.33 17.72
N MET A 149 -8.39 11.55 16.68
CA MET A 149 -9.73 10.97 16.44
C MET A 149 -10.17 10.06 17.57
N ILE A 150 -9.29 9.24 18.14
CA ILE A 150 -9.59 8.41 19.29
C ILE A 150 -9.99 9.29 20.49
N GLN A 151 -9.22 10.35 20.76
CA GLN A 151 -9.52 11.28 21.85
C GLN A 151 -10.83 12.06 21.62
N GLU A 152 -11.10 12.46 20.36
CA GLU A 152 -12.32 13.17 19.98
C GLU A 152 -13.58 12.31 20.18
N LEU A 153 -13.53 11.05 19.74
CA LEU A 153 -14.69 10.16 19.80
C LEU A 153 -14.90 9.51 21.18
N PHE A 154 -13.83 9.34 21.95
CA PHE A 154 -13.84 8.61 23.22
C PHE A 154 -13.10 9.40 24.33
N PRO A 155 -13.56 10.62 24.67
CA PRO A 155 -12.84 11.51 25.59
C PRO A 155 -12.74 10.94 27.03
N ASP A 156 -13.65 10.03 27.42
CA ASP A 156 -13.68 9.39 28.74
C ASP A 156 -12.84 8.10 28.80
N ALA A 157 -12.39 7.58 27.64
CA ALA A 157 -11.56 6.39 27.59
C ALA A 157 -10.21 6.63 28.27
N LYS A 158 -9.72 5.60 28.99
CA LYS A 158 -8.41 5.65 29.67
C LYS A 158 -7.41 4.68 29.07
N THR A 159 -7.91 3.65 28.39
CA THR A 159 -7.09 2.58 27.83
C THR A 159 -7.37 2.42 26.34
N VAL A 160 -6.31 2.28 25.55
CA VAL A 160 -6.36 1.96 24.13
C VAL A 160 -5.59 0.68 23.89
N GLY A 161 -6.25 -0.33 23.35
CA GLY A 161 -5.60 -1.54 22.85
C GLY A 161 -5.18 -1.33 21.39
N ILE A 162 -3.96 -1.70 21.03
CA ILE A 162 -3.54 -1.70 19.62
C ILE A 162 -3.49 -3.15 19.15
N LEU A 163 -4.40 -3.51 18.22
CA LEU A 163 -4.49 -4.85 17.64
C LEU A 163 -3.78 -4.89 16.30
N TYR A 164 -2.76 -5.72 16.14
CA TYR A 164 -1.92 -5.72 14.94
C TYR A 164 -1.19 -7.05 14.69
N CYS A 165 -0.74 -7.25 13.45
CA CYS A 165 0.12 -8.35 13.07
C CYS A 165 1.60 -8.01 13.28
N SER A 166 2.26 -8.72 14.20
CA SER A 166 3.68 -8.48 14.51
C SER A 166 4.65 -8.96 13.43
N SER A 167 4.19 -9.75 12.47
CA SER A 167 4.99 -10.16 11.30
C SER A 167 4.98 -9.13 10.17
N GLU A 168 4.19 -8.06 10.29
CA GLU A 168 4.10 -6.98 9.31
C GLU A 168 4.90 -5.74 9.78
N ALA A 169 5.99 -5.40 9.08
CA ALA A 169 6.84 -4.25 9.41
C ALA A 169 6.07 -2.91 9.35
N ASN A 170 5.13 -2.76 8.40
CA ASN A 170 4.24 -1.60 8.30
C ASN A 170 3.38 -1.43 9.57
N SER A 171 2.87 -2.51 10.12
CA SER A 171 2.05 -2.47 11.33
C SER A 171 2.88 -2.11 12.55
N GLN A 172 4.06 -2.73 12.71
CA GLN A 172 4.98 -2.43 13.81
C GLN A 172 5.40 -0.94 13.81
N TYR A 173 5.76 -0.38 12.64
CA TYR A 173 6.08 1.04 12.51
C TYR A 173 4.96 1.94 13.03
N GLN A 174 3.72 1.69 12.60
CA GLN A 174 2.56 2.48 13.04
C GLN A 174 2.29 2.34 14.55
N VAL A 175 2.42 1.13 15.09
CA VAL A 175 2.26 0.86 16.54
C VAL A 175 3.26 1.68 17.35
N ASP A 176 4.53 1.67 16.94
CA ASP A 176 5.59 2.40 17.66
C ASP A 176 5.33 3.91 17.66
N VAL A 177 4.91 4.47 16.53
CA VAL A 177 4.65 5.91 16.40
C VAL A 177 3.37 6.32 17.14
N ILE A 178 2.24 5.64 16.90
CA ILE A 178 0.96 6.05 17.50
C ILE A 178 0.92 5.86 19.01
N THR A 179 1.67 4.87 19.53
CA THR A 179 1.83 4.67 20.98
C THR A 179 2.38 5.93 21.66
N GLY A 180 3.34 6.62 21.02
CA GLY A 180 3.85 7.89 21.49
C GLY A 180 2.76 8.95 21.61
N TYR A 181 2.02 9.20 20.53
CA TYR A 181 0.93 10.18 20.50
C TYR A 181 -0.16 9.89 21.54
N LEU A 182 -0.62 8.63 21.60
CA LEU A 182 -1.66 8.24 22.56
C LEU A 182 -1.19 8.37 24.02
N THR A 183 0.06 8.04 24.29
CA THR A 183 0.65 8.19 25.63
C THR A 183 0.77 9.66 26.03
N GLU A 184 1.20 10.54 25.11
CA GLU A 184 1.25 11.99 25.32
C GLU A 184 -0.13 12.59 25.59
N MET A 185 -1.19 12.03 24.98
CA MET A 185 -2.59 12.38 25.23
C MET A 185 -3.14 11.83 26.56
N GLY A 186 -2.36 11.03 27.29
CA GLY A 186 -2.72 10.50 28.60
C GLY A 186 -3.42 9.14 28.61
N PHE A 187 -3.45 8.43 27.48
CA PHE A 187 -3.96 7.06 27.43
C PHE A 187 -2.93 6.05 27.97
N THR A 188 -3.43 4.99 28.58
CA THR A 188 -2.66 3.77 28.82
C THR A 188 -2.80 2.89 27.57
N VAL A 189 -1.69 2.64 26.87
CA VAL A 189 -1.66 1.88 25.63
C VAL A 189 -1.18 0.46 25.87
N THR A 190 -1.90 -0.52 25.33
CA THR A 190 -1.52 -1.94 25.42
C THR A 190 -1.50 -2.55 24.01
N PRO A 191 -0.33 -3.00 23.53
CA PRO A 191 -0.25 -3.70 22.26
C PRO A 191 -0.77 -5.14 22.39
N TYR A 192 -1.58 -5.56 21.43
CA TYR A 192 -2.12 -6.92 21.30
C TYR A 192 -1.72 -7.45 19.92
N SER A 193 -0.66 -8.22 19.86
CA SER A 193 -0.15 -8.74 18.60
C SER A 193 -0.56 -10.18 18.34
N PHE A 194 -0.93 -10.45 17.11
CA PHE A 194 -1.03 -11.79 16.52
C PHE A 194 0.08 -11.96 15.47
N THR A 195 0.36 -13.18 15.06
CA THR A 195 1.40 -13.47 14.06
C THR A 195 0.82 -13.89 12.72
N ASP A 196 -0.38 -14.47 12.74
CA ASP A 196 -1.11 -14.93 11.55
C ASP A 196 -2.63 -14.94 11.81
N THR A 197 -3.38 -15.34 10.79
CA THR A 197 -4.85 -15.39 10.80
C THR A 197 -5.44 -16.25 11.92
N ASN A 198 -4.74 -17.31 12.37
CA ASN A 198 -5.30 -18.28 13.34
C ASN A 198 -5.47 -17.65 14.72
N ASP A 199 -4.64 -16.69 15.07
CA ASP A 199 -4.65 -16.04 16.38
C ASP A 199 -5.54 -14.78 16.46
N VAL A 200 -6.00 -14.25 15.32
CA VAL A 200 -6.75 -12.99 15.25
C VAL A 200 -7.90 -12.94 16.25
N ALA A 201 -8.81 -13.91 16.23
CA ALA A 201 -9.98 -13.91 17.10
C ALA A 201 -9.61 -13.99 18.59
N SER A 202 -8.64 -14.83 18.95
CA SER A 202 -8.21 -15.03 20.33
C SER A 202 -7.48 -13.81 20.91
N VAL A 203 -6.68 -13.12 20.09
CA VAL A 203 -5.99 -11.89 20.49
C VAL A 203 -6.98 -10.73 20.55
N THR A 204 -7.92 -10.64 19.61
CA THR A 204 -9.01 -9.64 19.63
C THR A 204 -9.83 -9.76 20.91
N GLN A 205 -10.11 -10.99 21.37
CA GLN A 205 -10.84 -11.20 22.63
C GLN A 205 -10.08 -10.58 23.83
N LYS A 206 -8.76 -10.69 23.85
CA LYS A 206 -7.93 -10.05 24.90
C LYS A 206 -7.90 -8.53 24.75
N ALA A 207 -7.86 -8.02 23.51
CA ALA A 207 -7.88 -6.60 23.25
C ALA A 207 -9.17 -5.91 23.74
N CYS A 208 -10.26 -6.66 23.88
CA CYS A 208 -11.53 -6.19 24.45
C CYS A 208 -11.44 -5.82 25.95
N ASP A 209 -10.33 -6.05 26.63
CA ASP A 209 -10.06 -5.49 27.98
C ASP A 209 -9.81 -3.98 27.93
N SER A 210 -9.59 -3.41 26.75
CA SER A 210 -9.39 -1.97 26.52
C SER A 210 -10.71 -1.24 26.28
N ALA A 211 -10.75 0.06 26.59
CA ALA A 211 -11.94 0.88 26.37
C ALA A 211 -12.18 1.16 24.88
N VAL A 212 -11.11 1.24 24.08
CA VAL A 212 -11.11 1.42 22.62
C VAL A 212 -10.00 0.57 22.05
N ILE A 213 -10.21 0.01 20.87
CA ILE A 213 -9.18 -0.69 20.09
C ILE A 213 -8.80 0.20 18.90
N TYR A 214 -7.52 0.34 18.65
CA TYR A 214 -6.97 0.87 17.40
C TYR A 214 -6.39 -0.27 16.58
N ILE A 215 -6.69 -0.29 15.27
CA ILE A 215 -6.09 -1.22 14.30
C ILE A 215 -5.41 -0.38 13.23
N PRO A 216 -4.07 -0.46 13.07
CA PRO A 216 -3.36 0.27 12.02
C PRO A 216 -3.74 -0.20 10.61
N THR A 217 -3.11 0.33 9.57
CA THR A 217 -3.14 -0.27 8.22
C THR A 217 -2.39 -1.61 8.25
N ASP A 218 -3.13 -2.67 8.54
CA ASP A 218 -2.66 -4.03 8.81
C ASP A 218 -3.34 -4.99 7.83
N ASN A 219 -2.58 -5.63 6.96
CA ASN A 219 -3.14 -6.46 5.88
C ASN A 219 -3.80 -7.73 6.40
N THR A 220 -3.25 -8.31 7.46
CA THR A 220 -3.84 -9.51 8.08
C THR A 220 -5.14 -9.15 8.79
N ALA A 221 -5.20 -8.03 9.51
CA ALA A 221 -6.45 -7.54 10.10
C ALA A 221 -7.49 -7.19 9.03
N ALA A 222 -7.08 -6.50 7.95
CA ALA A 222 -7.96 -6.09 6.85
C ALA A 222 -8.60 -7.29 6.13
N SER A 223 -7.88 -8.39 6.00
CA SER A 223 -8.41 -9.63 5.41
C SER A 223 -9.22 -10.49 6.39
N ASN A 224 -9.28 -10.12 7.69
CA ASN A 224 -9.95 -10.87 8.75
C ASN A 224 -10.95 -10.02 9.56
N THR A 225 -11.48 -8.94 8.97
CA THR A 225 -12.38 -8.01 9.66
C THR A 225 -13.63 -8.66 10.20
N GLU A 226 -14.18 -9.68 9.54
CA GLU A 226 -15.33 -10.43 10.02
C GLU A 226 -15.02 -11.18 11.34
N ALA A 227 -13.84 -11.80 11.43
CA ALA A 227 -13.42 -12.48 12.66
C ALA A 227 -13.26 -11.48 13.82
N ILE A 228 -12.75 -10.29 13.54
CA ILE A 228 -12.61 -9.20 14.52
C ILE A 228 -13.99 -8.68 14.92
N ALA A 229 -14.89 -8.39 13.96
CA ALA A 229 -16.25 -7.89 14.22
C ALA A 229 -17.05 -8.83 15.10
N ASN A 230 -16.96 -10.14 14.85
CA ASN A 230 -17.63 -11.18 15.62
C ASN A 230 -17.21 -11.22 17.10
N VAL A 231 -16.09 -10.57 17.45
CA VAL A 231 -15.59 -10.44 18.83
C VAL A 231 -15.93 -9.07 19.41
N VAL A 232 -15.54 -7.98 18.72
CA VAL A 232 -15.63 -6.62 19.27
C VAL A 232 -17.07 -6.10 19.38
N LEU A 233 -17.96 -6.44 18.43
CA LEU A 233 -19.33 -5.95 18.43
C LEU A 233 -20.16 -6.55 19.59
N PRO A 234 -20.16 -7.87 19.87
CA PRO A 234 -20.79 -8.44 21.05
C PRO A 234 -20.18 -7.94 22.37
N ALA A 235 -18.86 -7.72 22.40
CA ALA A 235 -18.16 -7.16 23.57
C ALA A 235 -18.45 -5.66 23.77
N LYS A 236 -19.06 -5.01 22.79
CA LYS A 236 -19.32 -3.55 22.76
C LYS A 236 -18.08 -2.70 22.91
N VAL A 237 -16.96 -3.14 22.33
CA VAL A 237 -15.72 -2.40 22.31
C VAL A 237 -15.56 -1.72 20.93
N PRO A 238 -15.50 -0.39 20.85
CA PRO A 238 -15.35 0.32 19.59
C PRO A 238 -13.93 0.16 19.02
N VAL A 239 -13.85 0.10 17.69
CA VAL A 239 -12.59 0.03 16.96
C VAL A 239 -12.44 1.30 16.12
N VAL A 240 -11.32 2.02 16.27
CA VAL A 240 -10.87 3.06 15.34
C VAL A 240 -9.84 2.43 14.41
N ALA A 241 -10.05 2.58 13.11
CA ALA A 241 -9.27 1.87 12.10
C ALA A 241 -8.31 2.81 11.35
N GLY A 242 -7.15 2.29 10.99
CA GLY A 242 -6.14 2.98 10.20
C GLY A 242 -6.52 3.16 8.73
N GLU A 243 -7.50 2.37 8.22
CA GLU A 243 -7.97 2.46 6.85
C GLU A 243 -9.45 2.10 6.70
N ALA A 244 -10.04 2.47 5.55
CA ALA A 244 -11.48 2.41 5.31
C ALA A 244 -12.04 0.97 5.27
N GLY A 245 -11.32 -0.01 4.71
CA GLY A 245 -11.79 -1.39 4.62
C GLY A 245 -11.88 -2.07 6.00
N ILE A 246 -10.92 -1.83 6.90
CA ILE A 246 -10.98 -2.29 8.28
C ILE A 246 -12.17 -1.61 9.00
N CYS A 247 -12.34 -0.30 8.79
CA CYS A 247 -13.47 0.43 9.37
C CYS A 247 -14.81 -0.12 8.87
N GLN A 248 -14.93 -0.37 7.57
CA GLN A 248 -16.13 -0.96 6.97
C GLN A 248 -16.46 -2.32 7.59
N GLY A 249 -15.46 -3.17 7.81
CA GLY A 249 -15.66 -4.53 8.32
C GLY A 249 -15.90 -4.60 9.82
N CYS A 250 -15.18 -3.83 10.64
CA CYS A 250 -15.23 -3.97 12.10
C CYS A 250 -15.10 -2.66 12.89
N GLY A 251 -14.76 -1.53 12.24
CA GLY A 251 -14.52 -0.25 12.92
C GLY A 251 -15.75 0.63 13.04
N VAL A 252 -15.64 1.69 13.83
CA VAL A 252 -16.62 2.78 13.95
C VAL A 252 -16.21 4.00 13.14
N ALA A 253 -14.90 4.32 13.11
CA ALA A 253 -14.39 5.47 12.39
C ALA A 253 -12.96 5.23 11.89
N THR A 254 -12.55 6.03 10.90
CA THR A 254 -11.22 6.04 10.30
C THR A 254 -10.87 7.44 9.78
N LEU A 255 -9.58 7.77 9.82
CA LEU A 255 -8.98 8.83 9.03
C LEU A 255 -8.14 8.16 7.95
N SER A 256 -8.63 8.11 6.74
CA SER A 256 -8.09 7.28 5.67
C SER A 256 -7.84 8.04 4.38
N ILE A 257 -7.26 7.34 3.42
CA ILE A 257 -6.96 7.78 2.05
C ILE A 257 -7.83 7.03 1.05
N SER A 258 -7.85 7.50 -0.19
CA SER A 258 -8.35 6.71 -1.33
C SER A 258 -7.24 5.77 -1.86
N TYR A 259 -7.37 4.48 -1.63
CA TYR A 259 -6.44 3.48 -2.16
C TYR A 259 -6.52 3.36 -3.69
N TYR A 260 -7.69 3.62 -4.27
CA TYR A 260 -7.83 3.70 -5.72
C TYR A 260 -6.96 4.84 -6.28
N ASP A 261 -7.05 6.04 -5.70
CA ASP A 261 -6.26 7.19 -6.17
C ASP A 261 -4.76 7.00 -5.91
N LEU A 262 -4.41 6.33 -4.81
CA LEU A 262 -3.02 5.95 -4.53
C LEU A 262 -2.46 5.02 -5.62
N GLY A 263 -3.19 3.97 -5.94
CA GLY A 263 -2.84 3.05 -7.03
C GLY A 263 -2.81 3.76 -8.39
N TYR A 264 -3.77 4.66 -8.64
CA TYR A 264 -3.81 5.45 -9.87
C TYR A 264 -2.56 6.35 -10.01
N ALA A 265 -2.14 7.00 -8.93
CA ALA A 265 -0.89 7.78 -8.91
C ALA A 265 0.33 6.89 -9.20
N THR A 266 0.40 5.70 -8.61
CA THR A 266 1.46 4.71 -8.90
C THR A 266 1.46 4.30 -10.39
N GLY A 267 0.28 4.12 -11.00
CA GLY A 267 0.13 3.82 -12.42
C GLY A 267 0.61 4.96 -13.33
N LEU A 268 0.38 6.22 -12.93
CA LEU A 268 0.94 7.37 -13.65
C LEU A 268 2.47 7.42 -13.55
N MET A 269 3.05 7.06 -12.41
CA MET A 269 4.50 6.91 -12.25
C MET A 269 5.02 5.81 -13.17
N ALA A 270 4.35 4.66 -13.23
CA ALA A 270 4.71 3.53 -14.08
C ALA A 270 4.71 3.91 -15.56
N ALA A 271 3.71 4.65 -16.04
CA ALA A 271 3.65 5.12 -17.42
C ALA A 271 4.89 5.95 -17.79
N LYS A 272 5.31 6.87 -16.93
CA LYS A 272 6.51 7.70 -17.15
C LYS A 272 7.80 6.87 -17.18
N VAL A 273 7.91 5.85 -16.34
CA VAL A 273 9.07 4.95 -16.32
C VAL A 273 9.11 4.10 -17.58
N LEU A 274 8.00 3.47 -17.96
CA LEU A 274 7.91 2.59 -19.13
C LEU A 274 8.14 3.34 -20.46
N THR A 275 7.71 4.60 -20.54
CA THR A 275 7.93 5.44 -21.73
C THR A 275 9.31 6.11 -21.77
N GLY A 276 10.08 6.01 -20.69
CA GLY A 276 11.39 6.68 -20.56
C GLY A 276 11.29 8.20 -20.32
N GLU A 277 10.08 8.69 -19.95
CA GLU A 277 9.87 10.11 -19.59
C GLU A 277 10.53 10.46 -18.25
N ALA A 278 10.58 9.51 -17.33
CA ALA A 278 11.22 9.69 -16.03
C ALA A 278 12.14 8.53 -15.67
N LYS A 279 13.19 8.83 -14.89
CA LYS A 279 14.06 7.80 -14.30
C LYS A 279 13.57 7.47 -12.91
N ILE A 280 13.28 6.20 -12.68
CA ILE A 280 12.76 5.74 -11.38
C ILE A 280 13.68 6.09 -10.22
N SER A 281 15.00 6.05 -10.42
CA SER A 281 16.00 6.40 -9.40
C SER A 281 15.96 7.85 -8.91
N GLU A 282 15.31 8.74 -9.67
CA GLU A 282 15.17 10.17 -9.37
C GLU A 282 13.73 10.50 -8.89
N MET A 283 12.82 9.53 -8.88
CA MET A 283 11.43 9.74 -8.49
C MET A 283 11.30 9.65 -6.96
N PRO A 284 10.78 10.71 -6.30
CA PRO A 284 10.44 10.61 -4.89
C PRO A 284 9.23 9.71 -4.67
N VAL A 285 9.15 9.11 -3.49
CA VAL A 285 7.93 8.46 -3.01
C VAL A 285 6.85 9.53 -2.85
N GLN A 286 5.65 9.25 -3.39
CA GLN A 286 4.51 10.15 -3.30
C GLN A 286 3.58 9.72 -2.16
N TYR A 287 2.93 10.70 -1.55
CA TYR A 287 1.96 10.49 -0.47
C TYR A 287 0.56 10.89 -0.96
N ALA A 288 -0.47 10.32 -0.33
CA ALA A 288 -1.83 10.75 -0.59
C ALA A 288 -2.01 12.24 -0.27
N PRO A 289 -2.61 13.03 -1.17
CA PRO A 289 -2.75 14.49 -0.96
C PRO A 289 -3.87 14.84 0.03
N GLU A 290 -4.81 13.95 0.26
CA GLU A 290 -6.02 14.18 1.04
C GLU A 290 -6.31 13.03 1.99
N PHE A 291 -6.85 13.39 3.16
CA PHE A 291 -7.29 12.46 4.20
C PHE A 291 -8.74 12.75 4.54
N THR A 292 -9.55 11.71 4.67
CA THR A 292 -10.99 11.83 4.92
C THR A 292 -11.35 11.16 6.22
N LYS A 293 -12.07 11.89 7.10
CA LYS A 293 -12.74 11.31 8.27
C LYS A 293 -14.00 10.58 7.82
N GLN A 294 -14.04 9.28 8.03
CA GLN A 294 -15.17 8.45 7.65
C GLN A 294 -15.64 7.60 8.83
N TYR A 295 -16.89 7.14 8.79
CA TYR A 295 -17.46 6.31 9.83
C TYR A 295 -18.39 5.23 9.27
N ASN A 296 -18.51 4.14 10.02
CA ASN A 296 -19.44 3.04 9.73
C ASN A 296 -20.75 3.27 10.48
N GLU A 297 -21.82 3.64 9.76
CA GLU A 297 -23.13 3.95 10.35
C GLU A 297 -23.70 2.80 11.17
N ALA A 298 -23.58 1.56 10.65
CA ALA A 298 -24.16 0.37 11.30
C ALA A 298 -23.44 0.07 12.63
N ASN A 299 -22.11 0.10 12.63
CA ASN A 299 -21.31 -0.16 13.83
C ASN A 299 -21.45 0.96 14.86
N CYS A 300 -21.49 2.22 14.41
CA CYS A 300 -21.78 3.35 15.29
C CYS A 300 -23.14 3.21 15.97
N ALA A 301 -24.19 2.86 15.21
CA ALA A 301 -25.53 2.65 15.77
C ALA A 301 -25.56 1.48 16.76
N ALA A 302 -24.88 0.36 16.44
CA ALA A 302 -24.84 -0.84 17.30
C ALA A 302 -24.12 -0.58 18.63
N LEU A 303 -23.11 0.30 18.62
CA LEU A 303 -22.27 0.63 19.78
C LEU A 303 -22.68 1.93 20.49
N GLY A 304 -23.65 2.67 19.94
CA GLY A 304 -24.09 3.95 20.49
C GLY A 304 -23.05 5.07 20.35
N VAL A 305 -22.19 4.97 19.34
CA VAL A 305 -21.17 5.99 19.05
C VAL A 305 -21.78 7.10 18.21
N THR A 306 -21.57 8.35 18.62
CA THR A 306 -21.97 9.53 17.84
C THR A 306 -20.70 10.18 17.26
N VAL A 307 -20.69 10.41 15.95
CA VAL A 307 -19.58 11.07 15.29
C VAL A 307 -19.90 12.56 15.02
N PRO A 308 -18.88 13.45 15.02
CA PRO A 308 -19.03 14.84 14.60
C PRO A 308 -19.51 15.00 13.15
N ALA A 309 -20.02 16.18 12.82
CA ALA A 309 -20.62 16.46 11.51
C ALA A 309 -19.63 16.54 10.34
N ASP A 310 -18.35 16.60 10.62
CA ASP A 310 -17.25 16.59 9.64
C ASP A 310 -16.82 15.17 9.22
N TYR A 311 -17.48 14.15 9.75
CA TYR A 311 -17.30 12.76 9.30
C TYR A 311 -18.31 12.43 8.20
N SER A 312 -17.86 11.75 7.15
CA SER A 312 -18.73 11.20 6.10
C SER A 312 -18.99 9.71 6.31
N PRO A 313 -20.19 9.20 5.99
CA PRO A 313 -20.42 7.77 6.05
C PRO A 313 -19.54 7.04 5.02
N LEU A 314 -19.06 5.85 5.38
CA LEU A 314 -18.45 4.95 4.41
C LEU A 314 -19.53 4.50 3.41
N GLU A 315 -19.19 4.53 2.13
CA GLU A 315 -20.04 3.95 1.10
C GLU A 315 -20.07 2.42 1.27
N GLY A 316 -21.28 1.85 1.29
CA GLY A 316 -21.54 0.42 1.51
C GLY A 316 -21.22 -0.44 0.29
#